data_8a194cf0d13fb7cda2a6e6cfa4a3ec41
#
_entry.id   8a194cf0d13fb7cda2a6e6cfa4a3ec41
#
_cell.length_a   1.000
_cell.length_b   1.000
_cell.length_c   1.000
_cell.angle_alpha   90.00
_cell.angle_beta   90.00
_cell.angle_gamma   90.00
#
_symmetry.space_group_name_H-M   'P 1'
#
loop_
_entity.id
_entity.type
_entity.pdbx_description
1 polymer ?
#
loop_
_entity_poly.entity_id
_entity_poly.type
_entity_poly.pdbx_seq_one_letter_code
_entity_poly.pdbx_strand_id
1 'polypeptide(L)'
;MSMNLQTVRRIAFGAIFMANSTLFSYISNATFASTPQIKQHLPNRVIQVAQATTPSTNAMEQAIFDQINQYRASKGLPAFTRSSKIDNQAKVHSQNMASAKVAFGHENFSDRVKSTGITYKAAAENVAYNQGYKNPATQAVQGWLKSPGHKANIEGKFNQTGIGVAVNSKGEVYFTQLFITTR
;
A
#
# COMPACT_ATOMS: atom_id res chain seq x y z
N MET A 1 19.22 -36.91 -0.24
CA MET A 1 18.97 -36.02 -1.40
C MET A 1 18.68 -34.62 -0.84
N SER A 2 19.69 -33.75 -0.82
CA SER A 2 19.64 -32.44 -0.19
C SER A 2 18.76 -31.49 -1.03
N MET A 3 17.63 -31.02 -0.47
CA MET A 3 16.80 -30.00 -1.09
C MET A 3 17.49 -28.66 -0.96
N ASN A 4 17.94 -28.13 -2.08
CA ASN A 4 18.55 -26.81 -2.19
C ASN A 4 17.46 -25.75 -1.93
N LEU A 5 17.54 -25.10 -0.77
CA LEU A 5 16.61 -24.06 -0.34
C LEU A 5 16.94 -22.79 -1.11
N GLN A 6 16.26 -22.59 -2.25
CA GLN A 6 16.49 -21.49 -3.17
C GLN A 6 16.07 -20.16 -2.57
N THR A 7 17.06 -19.35 -2.37
CA THR A 7 17.10 -17.88 -2.30
C THR A 7 15.86 -17.16 -1.75
N VAL A 8 15.82 -17.03 -0.43
CA VAL A 8 14.93 -16.11 0.27
C VAL A 8 15.55 -14.69 0.17
N ARG A 9 14.98 -13.82 -0.63
CA ARG A 9 15.39 -12.41 -0.68
C ARG A 9 14.60 -11.61 0.34
N ARG A 10 15.28 -11.18 1.40
CA ARG A 10 14.74 -10.30 2.44
C ARG A 10 15.30 -8.90 2.21
N ILE A 11 14.45 -7.91 1.96
CA ILE A 11 14.87 -6.53 1.86
C ILE A 11 13.88 -5.68 2.63
N ALA A 12 14.34 -5.11 3.74
CA ALA A 12 13.63 -4.13 4.53
C ALA A 12 14.27 -2.75 4.32
N PHE A 13 13.48 -1.80 3.85
CA PHE A 13 13.83 -0.39 3.94
C PHE A 13 12.64 0.35 4.54
N GLY A 14 12.82 0.83 5.76
CA GLY A 14 11.93 1.77 6.40
C GLY A 14 12.21 3.17 5.87
N ALA A 15 11.46 3.63 4.89
CA ALA A 15 11.46 5.04 4.52
C ALA A 15 10.32 5.73 5.29
N ILE A 16 10.68 6.44 6.38
CA ILE A 16 9.78 7.35 7.07
C ILE A 16 9.70 8.62 6.22
N PHE A 17 8.60 8.80 5.49
CA PHE A 17 8.28 10.08 4.87
C PHE A 17 7.19 10.75 5.69
N MET A 18 7.58 11.73 6.52
CA MET A 18 6.65 12.68 7.14
C MET A 18 6.32 13.78 6.12
N ALA A 19 5.06 13.91 5.74
CA ALA A 19 4.60 15.04 4.94
C ALA A 19 4.35 16.24 5.88
N ASN A 20 5.21 17.26 5.83
CA ASN A 20 4.98 18.56 6.45
C ASN A 20 4.09 19.39 5.52
N SER A 21 2.82 19.56 5.88
CA SER A 21 1.92 20.52 5.23
C SER A 21 1.97 21.85 5.97
N THR A 22 2.79 22.79 5.50
CA THR A 22 2.76 24.20 5.94
C THR A 22 1.63 24.92 5.19
N LEU A 23 0.58 25.27 5.92
CA LEU A 23 -0.46 26.19 5.47
C LEU A 23 0.07 27.62 5.55
N PHE A 24 0.31 28.25 4.40
CA PHE A 24 0.52 29.70 4.32
C PHE A 24 -0.83 30.40 4.23
N SER A 25 -1.21 31.11 5.31
CA SER A 25 -2.35 32.02 5.32
C SER A 25 -1.90 33.39 4.82
N TYR A 26 -2.31 33.78 3.62
CA TYR A 26 -2.22 35.16 3.17
C TYR A 26 -3.48 35.93 3.58
N ILE A 27 -3.31 36.91 4.49
CA ILE A 27 -4.35 37.88 4.82
C ILE A 27 -4.09 39.12 3.95
N SER A 28 -4.94 39.35 2.96
CA SER A 28 -4.98 40.60 2.22
C SER A 28 -6.09 41.49 2.76
N ASN A 29 -5.74 42.63 3.35
CA ASN A 29 -6.67 43.68 3.73
C ASN A 29 -7.12 44.46 2.48
N ALA A 30 -8.35 44.23 2.04
CA ALA A 30 -8.99 45.06 1.05
C ALA A 30 -10.14 45.83 1.72
N THR A 31 -10.03 47.16 1.73
CA THR A 31 -11.08 48.11 2.13
C THR A 31 -12.16 48.16 1.05
N PHE A 32 -13.39 47.76 1.39
CA PHE A 32 -14.54 47.85 0.48
C PHE A 32 -15.41 49.06 0.78
N ALA A 33 -15.62 49.89 -0.27
CA ALA A 33 -16.61 50.92 -0.31
C ALA A 33 -18.02 50.35 -0.40
N SER A 34 -18.97 50.98 0.28
CA SER A 34 -20.37 50.56 0.38
C SER A 34 -21.12 50.73 -0.94
N THR A 35 -21.71 49.66 -1.45
CA THR A 35 -22.70 49.66 -2.54
C THR A 35 -24.02 49.01 -2.08
N PRO A 36 -25.20 49.42 -2.59
CA PRO A 36 -26.50 49.13 -1.99
C PRO A 36 -26.90 47.67 -2.16
N GLN A 37 -27.52 47.15 -1.12
CA GLN A 37 -28.04 45.81 -0.95
C GLN A 37 -29.16 45.48 -1.96
N ILE A 38 -28.90 44.62 -2.91
CA ILE A 38 -29.94 43.87 -3.63
C ILE A 38 -30.10 42.54 -2.89
N LYS A 39 -31.24 42.32 -2.23
CA LYS A 39 -31.60 41.06 -1.60
C LYS A 39 -31.87 40.02 -2.69
N GLN A 40 -30.86 39.32 -3.13
CA GLN A 40 -31.05 38.11 -3.90
C GLN A 40 -31.24 36.94 -2.94
N HIS A 41 -32.40 36.34 -2.99
CA HIS A 41 -32.73 35.11 -2.29
C HIS A 41 -32.03 33.92 -3.01
N LEU A 42 -30.80 33.64 -2.63
CA LEU A 42 -30.10 32.46 -3.12
C LEU A 42 -30.60 31.21 -2.39
N PRO A 43 -30.98 30.13 -3.08
CA PRO A 43 -31.34 28.90 -2.42
C PRO A 43 -30.10 28.39 -1.67
N ASN A 44 -30.34 27.99 -0.42
CA ASN A 44 -29.31 27.47 0.49
C ASN A 44 -28.79 26.13 -0.07
N ARG A 45 -27.84 26.20 -1.02
CA ARG A 45 -27.17 25.02 -1.56
C ARG A 45 -26.17 24.59 -0.51
N VAL A 46 -26.57 23.62 0.33
CA VAL A 46 -25.65 22.94 1.23
C VAL A 46 -24.58 22.28 0.35
N ILE A 47 -23.41 22.91 0.30
CA ILE A 47 -22.22 22.30 -0.30
C ILE A 47 -21.84 21.17 0.66
N GLN A 48 -22.28 19.96 0.37
CA GLN A 48 -21.77 18.78 1.02
C GLN A 48 -20.32 18.62 0.61
N VAL A 49 -19.42 19.11 1.46
CA VAL A 49 -17.98 18.84 1.33
C VAL A 49 -17.83 17.33 1.52
N ALA A 50 -17.64 16.62 0.41
CA ALA A 50 -17.34 15.20 0.45
C ALA A 50 -16.05 15.05 1.27
N GLN A 51 -16.18 14.57 2.50
CA GLN A 51 -15.02 14.16 3.29
C GLN A 51 -14.31 13.08 2.48
N ALA A 52 -13.05 13.31 2.16
CA ALA A 52 -12.20 12.33 1.52
C ALA A 52 -12.01 11.17 2.50
N THR A 53 -12.89 10.16 2.41
CA THR A 53 -12.79 8.95 3.22
C THR A 53 -11.56 8.18 2.78
N THR A 54 -10.71 7.78 3.72
CA THR A 54 -9.61 6.85 3.45
C THR A 54 -10.19 5.59 2.78
N PRO A 55 -9.62 5.13 1.65
CA PRO A 55 -10.10 3.92 0.99
C PRO A 55 -10.12 2.73 1.95
N SER A 56 -11.06 1.82 1.79
CA SER A 56 -11.09 0.57 2.58
C SER A 56 -9.84 -0.26 2.32
N THR A 57 -9.45 -1.12 3.28
CA THR A 57 -8.29 -2.00 3.11
C THR A 57 -8.41 -2.88 1.86
N ASN A 58 -9.60 -3.41 1.57
CA ASN A 58 -9.85 -4.21 0.37
C ASN A 58 -9.66 -3.39 -0.92
N ALA A 59 -10.11 -2.13 -0.94
CA ALA A 59 -9.89 -1.24 -2.08
C ALA A 59 -8.39 -0.93 -2.27
N MET A 60 -7.64 -0.76 -1.19
CA MET A 60 -6.19 -0.57 -1.23
C MET A 60 -5.45 -1.82 -1.73
N GLU A 61 -5.86 -3.02 -1.27
CA GLU A 61 -5.31 -4.29 -1.75
C GLU A 61 -5.52 -4.46 -3.26
N GLN A 62 -6.73 -4.18 -3.75
CA GLN A 62 -7.04 -4.24 -5.17
C GLN A 62 -6.22 -3.20 -5.96
N ALA A 63 -6.15 -1.96 -5.48
CA ALA A 63 -5.38 -0.91 -6.14
C ALA A 63 -3.88 -1.24 -6.24
N ILE A 64 -3.29 -1.91 -5.24
CA ILE A 64 -1.91 -2.39 -5.29
C ILE A 64 -1.78 -3.47 -6.38
N PHE A 65 -2.67 -4.47 -6.39
CA PHE A 65 -2.64 -5.56 -7.37
C PHE A 65 -2.69 -5.02 -8.80
N ASP A 66 -3.62 -4.10 -9.06
CA ASP A 66 -3.81 -3.51 -10.39
C ASP A 66 -2.59 -2.69 -10.83
N GLN A 67 -2.07 -1.81 -9.97
CA GLN A 67 -0.90 -0.98 -10.27
C GLN A 67 0.36 -1.81 -10.51
N ILE A 68 0.57 -2.87 -9.72
CA ILE A 68 1.72 -3.77 -9.91
C ILE A 68 1.60 -4.52 -11.23
N ASN A 69 0.43 -5.05 -11.58
CA ASN A 69 0.25 -5.74 -12.86
C ASN A 69 0.31 -4.78 -14.05
N GLN A 70 -0.18 -3.55 -13.92
CA GLN A 70 0.00 -2.50 -14.92
C GLN A 70 1.49 -2.18 -15.13
N TYR A 71 2.25 -2.05 -14.04
CA TYR A 71 3.70 -1.86 -14.13
C TYR A 71 4.38 -3.04 -14.83
N ARG A 72 4.05 -4.30 -14.46
CA ARG A 72 4.61 -5.49 -15.09
C ARG A 72 4.29 -5.52 -16.61
N ALA A 73 3.06 -5.23 -16.98
CA ALA A 73 2.67 -5.13 -18.40
C ALA A 73 3.50 -4.08 -19.15
N SER A 74 3.77 -2.91 -18.56
CA SER A 74 4.63 -1.88 -19.14
C SER A 74 6.09 -2.32 -19.35
N LYS A 75 6.50 -3.42 -18.68
CA LYS A 75 7.82 -4.04 -18.82
C LYS A 75 7.82 -5.31 -19.66
N GLY A 76 6.69 -5.65 -20.28
CA GLY A 76 6.54 -6.91 -21.04
C GLY A 76 6.57 -8.16 -20.16
N LEU A 77 6.32 -8.03 -18.85
CA LEU A 77 6.31 -9.14 -17.90
C LEU A 77 4.90 -9.72 -17.76
N PRO A 78 4.75 -11.05 -17.62
CA PRO A 78 3.45 -11.68 -17.37
C PRO A 78 2.82 -11.13 -16.07
N ALA A 79 1.50 -10.93 -16.08
CA ALA A 79 0.77 -10.54 -14.89
C ALA A 79 0.84 -11.62 -13.79
N PHE A 80 0.83 -11.18 -12.54
CA PHE A 80 0.61 -12.09 -11.41
C PHE A 80 -0.86 -12.52 -11.35
N THR A 81 -1.11 -13.75 -10.93
CA THR A 81 -2.43 -14.22 -10.51
C THR A 81 -2.59 -13.96 -9.00
N ARG A 82 -3.70 -13.35 -8.58
CA ARG A 82 -4.00 -13.15 -7.17
C ARG A 82 -4.47 -14.45 -6.52
N SER A 83 -4.02 -14.73 -5.30
CA SER A 83 -4.40 -15.92 -4.54
C SER A 83 -4.90 -15.54 -3.15
N SER A 84 -6.13 -15.92 -2.83
CA SER A 84 -6.74 -15.68 -1.51
C SER A 84 -5.97 -16.34 -0.37
N LYS A 85 -5.34 -17.51 -0.62
CA LYS A 85 -4.47 -18.16 0.37
C LYS A 85 -3.27 -17.29 0.72
N ILE A 86 -2.69 -16.61 -0.27
CA ILE A 86 -1.55 -15.71 -0.09
C ILE A 86 -2.03 -14.39 0.53
N ASP A 87 -3.18 -13.84 0.08
CA ASP A 87 -3.79 -12.64 0.66
C ASP A 87 -3.99 -12.79 2.18
N ASN A 88 -4.53 -13.93 2.61
CA ASN A 88 -4.79 -14.19 4.03
C ASN A 88 -3.51 -14.10 4.87
N GLN A 89 -2.41 -14.68 4.40
CA GLN A 89 -1.13 -14.64 5.11
C GLN A 89 -0.51 -13.23 5.09
N ALA A 90 -0.60 -12.53 3.99
CA ALA A 90 -0.17 -11.13 3.87
C ALA A 90 -0.97 -10.22 4.83
N LYS A 91 -2.29 -10.43 4.91
CA LYS A 91 -3.18 -9.66 5.79
C LYS A 91 -2.88 -9.88 7.26
N VAL A 92 -2.68 -11.13 7.69
CA VAL A 92 -2.28 -11.45 9.07
C VAL A 92 -0.97 -10.75 9.43
N HIS A 93 0.01 -10.74 8.53
CA HIS A 93 1.28 -10.05 8.79
C HIS A 93 1.11 -8.54 8.90
N SER A 94 0.37 -7.90 7.99
CA SER A 94 0.07 -6.46 8.09
C SER A 94 -0.67 -6.12 9.40
N GLN A 95 -1.62 -6.97 9.83
CA GLN A 95 -2.32 -6.80 11.11
C GLN A 95 -1.39 -6.93 12.32
N ASN A 96 -0.46 -7.89 12.28
CA ASN A 96 0.52 -8.08 13.35
C ASN A 96 1.49 -6.90 13.45
N MET A 97 1.94 -6.34 12.34
CA MET A 97 2.74 -5.11 12.32
C MET A 97 1.93 -3.91 12.82
N ALA A 98 0.70 -3.73 12.33
CA ALA A 98 -0.18 -2.62 12.70
C ALA A 98 -0.54 -2.62 14.20
N SER A 99 -0.64 -3.80 14.81
CA SER A 99 -0.90 -3.98 16.24
C SER A 99 0.36 -4.08 17.11
N ALA A 100 1.54 -3.87 16.52
CA ALA A 100 2.85 -4.00 17.18
C ALA A 100 3.10 -5.39 17.82
N LYS A 101 2.40 -6.44 17.37
CA LYS A 101 2.69 -7.83 17.78
C LYS A 101 4.01 -8.33 17.21
N VAL A 102 4.42 -7.81 16.06
CA VAL A 102 5.74 -8.02 15.47
C VAL A 102 6.32 -6.66 15.07
N ALA A 103 7.64 -6.57 15.00
CA ALA A 103 8.30 -5.39 14.47
C ALA A 103 8.00 -5.20 12.97
N PHE A 104 8.09 -3.96 12.48
CA PHE A 104 8.01 -3.71 11.04
C PHE A 104 9.17 -4.40 10.32
N GLY A 105 8.86 -5.30 9.39
CA GLY A 105 9.87 -6.07 8.67
C GLY A 105 9.36 -7.42 8.19
N HIS A 106 10.26 -8.40 8.07
CA HIS A 106 10.03 -9.70 7.46
C HIS A 106 10.03 -10.86 8.46
N GLU A 107 9.81 -10.58 9.72
CA GLU A 107 9.82 -11.59 10.76
C GLU A 107 8.85 -12.75 10.43
N ASN A 108 9.30 -13.98 10.67
CA ASN A 108 8.56 -15.23 10.38
C ASN A 108 8.11 -15.39 8.90
N PHE A 109 8.85 -14.78 7.94
CA PHE A 109 8.52 -14.87 6.51
C PHE A 109 8.37 -16.33 6.04
N SER A 110 9.31 -17.20 6.38
CA SER A 110 9.29 -18.62 5.95
C SER A 110 8.05 -19.37 6.42
N ASP A 111 7.62 -19.11 7.65
CA ASP A 111 6.45 -19.77 8.21
C ASP A 111 5.15 -19.21 7.61
N ARG A 112 5.13 -17.93 7.33
CA ARG A 112 4.03 -17.28 6.60
C ARG A 112 3.85 -17.87 5.20
N VAL A 113 4.94 -18.11 4.47
CA VAL A 113 4.87 -18.76 3.16
C VAL A 113 4.39 -20.21 3.27
N LYS A 114 4.90 -20.99 4.23
CA LYS A 114 4.44 -22.38 4.48
C LYS A 114 2.96 -22.42 4.83
N SER A 115 2.48 -21.46 5.62
CA SER A 115 1.09 -21.38 6.06
C SER A 115 0.09 -21.07 4.94
N THR A 116 0.57 -20.70 3.73
CA THR A 116 -0.30 -20.63 2.55
C THR A 116 -0.79 -22.01 2.10
N GLY A 117 -0.10 -23.10 2.48
CA GLY A 117 -0.36 -24.46 2.01
C GLY A 117 -0.07 -24.65 0.51
N ILE A 118 0.67 -23.73 -0.12
CA ILE A 118 1.01 -23.80 -1.54
C ILE A 118 2.39 -24.47 -1.69
N THR A 119 2.50 -25.48 -2.55
CA THR A 119 3.79 -26.04 -2.94
C THR A 119 4.50 -25.06 -3.88
N TYR A 120 5.66 -24.58 -3.46
CA TYR A 120 6.37 -23.50 -4.16
C TYR A 120 7.84 -23.83 -4.46
N LYS A 121 8.39 -23.13 -5.46
CA LYS A 121 9.82 -23.14 -5.83
C LYS A 121 10.57 -21.95 -5.28
N ALA A 122 9.92 -20.79 -5.26
CA ALA A 122 10.49 -19.54 -4.80
C ALA A 122 9.41 -18.66 -4.17
N ALA A 123 9.82 -17.83 -3.22
CA ALA A 123 8.95 -16.82 -2.61
C ALA A 123 9.75 -15.56 -2.27
N ALA A 124 9.04 -14.42 -2.23
CA ALA A 124 9.57 -13.13 -1.80
C ALA A 124 8.49 -12.33 -1.10
N GLU A 125 8.89 -11.25 -0.43
CA GLU A 125 7.98 -10.37 0.28
C GLU A 125 8.41 -8.91 0.13
N ASN A 126 7.45 -8.02 -0.08
CA ASN A 126 7.59 -6.59 0.09
C ASN A 126 6.72 -6.14 1.25
N VAL A 127 7.26 -5.29 2.13
CA VAL A 127 6.51 -4.61 3.18
C VAL A 127 6.67 -3.10 3.06
N ALA A 128 5.63 -2.38 3.45
CA ALA A 128 5.66 -0.92 3.56
C ALA A 128 4.73 -0.45 4.67
N TYR A 129 4.97 0.75 5.18
CA TYR A 129 3.97 1.49 5.92
C TYR A 129 4.02 2.97 5.53
N ASN A 130 2.89 3.63 5.65
CA ASN A 130 2.79 5.08 5.46
C ASN A 130 1.63 5.64 6.26
N GLN A 131 1.58 6.99 6.38
CA GLN A 131 0.54 7.71 7.10
C GLN A 131 0.29 9.07 6.44
N GLY A 132 -0.96 9.54 6.47
CA GLY A 132 -1.31 10.89 6.03
C GLY A 132 -1.42 11.09 4.52
N TYR A 133 -1.30 10.04 3.72
CA TYR A 133 -1.46 10.12 2.27
C TYR A 133 -2.92 9.95 1.85
N LYS A 134 -3.37 10.76 0.87
CA LYS A 134 -4.70 10.60 0.25
C LYS A 134 -4.86 9.23 -0.44
N ASN A 135 -3.78 8.74 -1.06
CA ASN A 135 -3.74 7.47 -1.77
C ASN A 135 -2.62 6.57 -1.20
N PRO A 136 -2.81 5.94 -0.02
CA PRO A 136 -1.77 5.18 0.65
C PRO A 136 -1.23 3.99 -0.18
N ALA A 137 -2.11 3.31 -0.92
CA ALA A 137 -1.74 2.18 -1.79
C ALA A 137 -0.78 2.62 -2.91
N THR A 138 -1.09 3.73 -3.60
CA THR A 138 -0.22 4.28 -4.65
C THR A 138 1.13 4.70 -4.08
N GLN A 139 1.14 5.29 -2.89
CA GLN A 139 2.38 5.67 -2.22
C GLN A 139 3.26 4.44 -1.91
N ALA A 140 2.66 3.34 -1.44
CA ALA A 140 3.38 2.09 -1.17
C ALA A 140 3.99 1.52 -2.46
N VAL A 141 3.21 1.42 -3.54
CA VAL A 141 3.69 0.93 -4.84
C VAL A 141 4.84 1.80 -5.39
N GLN A 142 4.70 3.13 -5.34
CA GLN A 142 5.76 4.03 -5.78
C GLN A 142 7.05 3.88 -4.94
N GLY A 143 6.91 3.68 -3.63
CA GLY A 143 8.03 3.41 -2.74
C GLY A 143 8.76 2.11 -3.10
N TRP A 144 8.00 1.03 -3.34
CA TRP A 144 8.56 -0.25 -3.77
C TRP A 144 9.27 -0.15 -5.12
N LEU A 145 8.69 0.56 -6.10
CA LEU A 145 9.30 0.73 -7.43
C LEU A 145 10.57 1.60 -7.42
N LYS A 146 10.72 2.49 -6.45
CA LYS A 146 11.94 3.28 -6.24
C LYS A 146 13.04 2.52 -5.49
N SER A 147 12.70 1.46 -4.78
CA SER A 147 13.65 0.63 -4.02
C SER A 147 14.14 -0.54 -4.89
N PRO A 148 15.44 -0.65 -5.18
CA PRO A 148 15.96 -1.69 -6.07
C PRO A 148 15.55 -3.10 -5.66
N GLY A 149 15.55 -3.41 -4.38
CA GLY A 149 15.20 -4.74 -3.88
C GLY A 149 13.71 -5.07 -3.98
N HIS A 150 12.84 -4.15 -3.57
CA HIS A 150 11.40 -4.33 -3.71
C HIS A 150 10.99 -4.41 -5.19
N LYS A 151 11.59 -3.57 -6.03
CA LYS A 151 11.40 -3.58 -7.48
C LYS A 151 11.83 -4.92 -8.09
N ALA A 152 12.98 -5.47 -7.66
CA ALA A 152 13.43 -6.79 -8.13
C ALA A 152 12.44 -7.91 -7.78
N ASN A 153 11.73 -7.83 -6.65
CA ASN A 153 10.65 -8.75 -6.33
C ASN A 153 9.45 -8.55 -7.27
N ILE A 154 9.06 -7.30 -7.53
CA ILE A 154 7.96 -6.98 -8.46
C ILE A 154 8.27 -7.44 -9.89
N GLU A 155 9.51 -7.36 -10.34
CA GLU A 155 9.97 -7.81 -11.67
C GLU A 155 10.35 -9.30 -11.70
N GLY A 156 10.32 -9.97 -10.55
CA GLY A 156 10.72 -11.37 -10.40
C GLY A 156 9.85 -12.37 -11.18
N LYS A 157 10.40 -13.57 -11.36
CA LYS A 157 9.73 -14.70 -12.06
C LYS A 157 8.79 -15.43 -11.10
N PHE A 158 7.88 -14.70 -10.45
CA PHE A 158 6.79 -15.26 -9.69
C PHE A 158 5.53 -15.31 -10.56
N ASN A 159 4.61 -16.22 -10.26
CA ASN A 159 3.35 -16.35 -10.99
C ASN A 159 2.12 -16.04 -10.12
N GLN A 160 2.26 -16.11 -8.80
CA GLN A 160 1.19 -15.75 -7.88
C GLN A 160 1.62 -14.66 -6.90
N THR A 161 0.64 -13.86 -6.46
CA THR A 161 0.82 -12.86 -5.41
C THR A 161 -0.39 -12.81 -4.49
N GLY A 162 -0.17 -12.33 -3.27
CA GLY A 162 -1.22 -11.94 -2.36
C GLY A 162 -0.84 -10.65 -1.64
N ILE A 163 -1.86 -9.87 -1.28
CA ILE A 163 -1.70 -8.55 -0.71
C ILE A 163 -2.56 -8.45 0.55
N GLY A 164 -1.98 -7.92 1.60
CA GLY A 164 -2.67 -7.62 2.84
C GLY A 164 -2.43 -6.20 3.28
N VAL A 165 -3.49 -5.53 3.73
CA VAL A 165 -3.45 -4.17 4.26
C VAL A 165 -4.10 -4.13 5.64
N ALA A 166 -3.49 -3.39 6.56
CA ALA A 166 -4.06 -3.10 7.87
C ALA A 166 -3.83 -1.64 8.26
N VAL A 167 -4.76 -1.08 9.02
CA VAL A 167 -4.68 0.29 9.53
C VAL A 167 -4.73 0.22 11.06
N ASN A 168 -3.85 0.93 11.73
CA ASN A 168 -3.89 1.01 13.19
C ASN A 168 -4.69 2.24 13.68
N SER A 169 -4.86 2.35 15.00
CA SER A 169 -5.60 3.45 15.62
C SER A 169 -4.98 4.85 15.43
N LYS A 170 -3.72 4.91 14.99
CA LYS A 170 -3.03 6.17 14.67
C LYS A 170 -3.21 6.59 13.22
N GLY A 171 -3.92 5.77 12.39
CA GLY A 171 -4.06 6.00 10.96
C GLY A 171 -2.82 5.62 10.14
N GLU A 172 -1.89 4.87 10.72
CA GLU A 172 -0.78 4.27 9.99
C GLU A 172 -1.29 3.07 9.21
N VAL A 173 -0.93 2.98 7.93
CA VAL A 173 -1.35 1.91 7.02
C VAL A 173 -0.16 1.02 6.74
N TYR A 174 -0.31 -0.26 7.04
CA TYR A 174 0.70 -1.30 6.86
C TYR A 174 0.35 -2.20 5.68
N PHE A 175 1.33 -2.52 4.85
CA PHE A 175 1.17 -3.26 3.62
C PHE A 175 2.14 -4.43 3.59
N THR A 176 1.64 -5.57 3.13
CA THR A 176 2.45 -6.76 2.83
C THR A 176 2.05 -7.27 1.46
N GLN A 177 3.02 -7.50 0.59
CA GLN A 177 2.84 -8.23 -0.67
C GLN A 177 3.75 -9.44 -0.66
N LEU A 178 3.14 -10.63 -0.79
CA LEU A 178 3.84 -11.90 -0.96
C LEU A 178 3.85 -12.31 -2.42
N PHE A 179 4.96 -12.87 -2.86
CA PHE A 179 5.16 -13.39 -4.20
C PHE A 179 5.54 -14.86 -4.11
N ILE A 180 4.93 -15.70 -4.93
CA ILE A 180 5.17 -17.13 -4.96
C ILE A 180 5.33 -17.61 -6.40
N THR A 181 6.34 -18.49 -6.64
CA THR A 181 6.41 -19.32 -7.84
C THR A 181 5.92 -20.70 -7.45
N THR A 182 4.76 -21.11 -7.96
CA THR A 182 4.25 -22.46 -7.78
C THR A 182 5.04 -23.50 -8.57
N ARG A 183 4.95 -24.75 -8.16
CA ARG A 183 5.52 -25.88 -8.94
C ARG A 183 4.66 -26.18 -10.14
#